data_f6155eaac9094bab8ff4b2e7e3026046
#
_entry.id   f6155eaac9094bab8ff4b2e7e3026046
#
_cell.length_a   1.000
_cell.length_b   1.000
_cell.length_c   1.000
_cell.angle_alpha   90.00
_cell.angle_beta   90.00
_cell.angle_gamma   90.00
#
_symmetry.space_group_name_H-M   'P 1'
#
loop_
_entity.id
_entity.type
_entity.pdbx_description
1 polymer ?
#
loop_
_entity_poly.entity_id
_entity_poly.type
_entity_poly.pdbx_seq_one_letter_code
_entity_poly.pdbx_strand_id
1 'polypeptide(L)'
;MTNKKEIEFSTGASSRGSHQLGAALSCEILWALRYHQRLRPVASKPWQLLGTLVHTCLAHYFASLMDEPPQWSLDETMEENLEREGEGNPEMIRQAKDCFEAFKMRYAGDSWIPLYVENEFKASIGSFFKHEEMPEWIEPVKDEVVTCKVDLVCEWGGRVWVVDHKTSSGNSRTGRLNSWGSGSEYTMSPQVFQNLWIIRSCIDRPVAGFAIQRLKRSTPYDFDRQTLQLSPIAYDKARYMIADATLRERDIKKRIEAGEKPRPNYNQCYSRWGPCDFFSVCSADTARIQSSLLDTEYVQLGGK
;
A
#
# COMPACT_ATOMS: atom_id res chain seq x y z
N MET A 1 18.87 29.09 7.25
CA MET A 1 17.51 28.63 7.65
C MET A 1 17.17 27.45 6.76
N THR A 2 17.43 26.25 7.23
CA THR A 2 17.14 25.00 6.52
C THR A 2 15.64 24.76 6.61
N ASN A 3 14.94 24.81 5.46
CA ASN A 3 13.55 24.33 5.36
C ASN A 3 13.50 22.88 5.83
N LYS A 4 13.11 22.64 7.08
CA LYS A 4 12.63 21.34 7.52
C LYS A 4 11.38 21.02 6.68
N LYS A 5 11.48 20.14 5.71
CA LYS A 5 10.31 19.46 5.16
C LYS A 5 9.72 18.67 6.34
N GLU A 6 8.59 19.12 6.84
CA GLU A 6 7.79 18.34 7.77
C GLU A 6 7.47 17.00 7.09
N ILE A 7 8.07 15.94 7.58
CA ILE A 7 7.71 14.58 7.19
C ILE A 7 6.49 14.23 8.01
N GLU A 8 5.32 14.59 7.49
CA GLU A 8 4.04 14.25 8.10
C GLU A 8 3.88 12.72 8.08
N PHE A 9 3.65 12.12 9.25
CA PHE A 9 3.33 10.71 9.36
C PHE A 9 2.05 10.39 8.57
N SER A 10 2.08 9.32 7.82
CA SER A 10 0.94 8.82 7.06
C SER A 10 1.09 7.32 6.82
N THR A 11 0.05 6.54 7.10
CA THR A 11 -0.03 5.11 6.70
C THR A 11 -0.47 4.93 5.24
N GLY A 12 -0.51 6.00 4.46
CA GLY A 12 -0.94 6.00 3.06
C GLY A 12 -0.01 5.26 2.10
N ALA A 13 -0.49 5.06 0.88
CA ALA A 13 0.27 4.43 -0.20
C ALA A 13 1.49 5.28 -0.59
N SER A 14 2.55 4.61 -1.06
CA SER A 14 3.74 5.28 -1.61
C SER A 14 3.43 6.10 -2.86
N SER A 15 4.30 7.07 -3.15
CA SER A 15 4.10 8.05 -4.21
C SER A 15 4.01 7.45 -5.62
N ARG A 16 4.67 6.32 -5.89
CA ARG A 16 4.63 5.58 -7.16
C ARG A 16 4.71 4.07 -6.91
N GLY A 17 3.77 3.60 -6.09
CA GLY A 17 3.73 2.22 -5.65
C GLY A 17 2.95 1.29 -6.57
N SER A 18 2.85 0.03 -6.14
CA SER A 18 2.16 -1.05 -6.87
C SER A 18 0.70 -0.73 -7.20
N HIS A 19 0.03 0.08 -6.38
CA HIS A 19 -1.35 0.51 -6.65
C HIS A 19 -1.45 1.43 -7.87
N GLN A 20 -0.50 2.36 -8.05
CA GLN A 20 -0.46 3.25 -9.20
C GLN A 20 -0.12 2.50 -10.48
N LEU A 21 0.92 1.66 -10.45
CA LEU A 21 1.30 0.82 -11.57
C LEU A 21 0.18 -0.19 -11.91
N GLY A 22 -0.44 -0.78 -10.90
CA GLY A 22 -1.58 -1.68 -11.07
C GLY A 22 -2.79 -0.98 -11.71
N ALA A 23 -3.05 0.28 -11.39
CA ALA A 23 -4.10 1.06 -12.05
C ALA A 23 -3.80 1.30 -13.54
N ALA A 24 -2.54 1.61 -13.87
CA ALA A 24 -2.12 1.78 -15.27
C ALA A 24 -2.30 0.50 -16.10
N LEU A 25 -2.04 -0.67 -15.50
CA LEU A 25 -2.27 -1.97 -16.14
C LEU A 25 -3.75 -2.32 -16.24
N SER A 26 -4.59 -1.88 -15.29
CA SER A 26 -5.98 -2.30 -15.20
C SER A 26 -6.94 -1.40 -15.96
N CYS A 27 -6.88 -0.07 -15.79
CA CYS A 27 -7.81 0.86 -16.42
C CYS A 27 -7.22 2.27 -16.49
N GLU A 28 -7.08 2.81 -17.73
CA GLU A 28 -6.50 4.15 -17.93
C GLU A 28 -7.35 5.27 -17.32
N ILE A 29 -8.70 5.13 -17.31
CA ILE A 29 -9.57 6.10 -16.64
C ILE A 29 -9.33 6.10 -15.13
N LEU A 30 -9.23 4.93 -14.51
CA LEU A 30 -8.91 4.84 -13.08
C LEU A 30 -7.56 5.51 -12.77
N TRP A 31 -6.56 5.24 -13.57
CA TRP A 31 -5.24 5.86 -13.42
C TRP A 31 -5.30 7.37 -13.60
N ALA A 32 -5.98 7.85 -14.66
CA ALA A 32 -6.11 9.28 -14.96
C ALA A 32 -6.82 10.04 -13.84
N LEU A 33 -7.95 9.56 -13.36
CA LEU A 33 -8.70 10.23 -12.30
C LEU A 33 -7.93 10.20 -10.96
N ARG A 34 -7.40 9.04 -10.57
CA ARG A 34 -6.77 8.86 -9.25
C ARG A 34 -5.38 9.46 -9.15
N TYR A 35 -4.53 9.33 -10.20
CA TYR A 35 -3.10 9.65 -10.12
C TYR A 35 -2.71 10.87 -10.94
N HIS A 36 -3.30 11.08 -12.12
CA HIS A 36 -3.02 12.27 -12.93
C HIS A 36 -3.82 13.48 -12.41
N GLN A 37 -5.13 13.33 -12.20
CA GLN A 37 -5.98 14.38 -11.62
C GLN A 37 -5.99 14.40 -10.09
N ARG A 38 -5.41 13.38 -9.42
CA ARG A 38 -5.31 13.27 -7.96
C ARG A 38 -6.64 13.28 -7.22
N LEU A 39 -7.68 12.73 -7.82
CA LEU A 39 -9.01 12.68 -7.20
C LEU A 39 -9.12 11.54 -6.19
N ARG A 40 -9.80 11.82 -5.08
CA ARG A 40 -10.17 10.84 -4.05
C ARG A 40 -11.64 11.02 -3.69
N PRO A 41 -12.37 9.94 -3.40
CA PRO A 41 -13.71 10.06 -2.82
C PRO A 41 -13.70 10.90 -1.54
N VAL A 42 -14.69 11.78 -1.38
CA VAL A 42 -14.85 12.59 -0.15
C VAL A 42 -15.09 11.70 1.06
N ALA A 43 -15.92 10.66 0.89
CA ALA A 43 -16.25 9.74 1.98
C ALA A 43 -15.27 8.56 1.98
N SER A 44 -14.50 8.42 3.07
CA SER A 44 -13.74 7.19 3.33
C SER A 44 -14.69 6.06 3.75
N LYS A 45 -14.38 4.85 3.29
CA LYS A 45 -15.18 3.69 3.71
C LYS A 45 -14.84 3.34 5.17
N PRO A 46 -15.82 3.16 6.07
CA PRO A 46 -15.56 2.96 7.50
C PRO A 46 -14.53 1.85 7.82
N TRP A 47 -14.54 0.77 7.03
CA TRP A 47 -13.58 -0.32 7.22
C TRP A 47 -12.15 0.02 6.81
N GLN A 48 -11.97 1.00 5.90
CA GLN A 48 -10.65 1.51 5.54
C GLN A 48 -10.11 2.39 6.66
N LEU A 49 -10.93 3.28 7.20
CA LEU A 49 -10.56 4.12 8.34
C LEU A 49 -10.12 3.28 9.54
N LEU A 50 -10.93 2.29 9.95
CA LEU A 50 -10.53 1.40 11.07
C LEU A 50 -9.22 0.64 10.76
N GLY A 51 -8.99 0.24 9.50
CA GLY A 51 -7.73 -0.36 9.08
C GLY A 51 -6.56 0.59 9.27
N THR A 52 -6.69 1.84 8.81
CA THR A 52 -5.70 2.90 8.97
C THR A 52 -5.35 3.11 10.45
N LEU A 53 -6.36 3.26 11.32
CA LEU A 53 -6.14 3.45 12.76
C LEU A 53 -5.39 2.29 13.42
N VAL A 54 -5.67 1.04 13.02
CA VAL A 54 -4.92 -0.13 13.51
C VAL A 54 -3.46 -0.08 13.02
N HIS A 55 -3.21 0.30 11.76
CA HIS A 55 -1.85 0.48 11.25
C HIS A 55 -1.11 1.58 12.01
N THR A 56 -1.77 2.68 12.35
CA THR A 56 -1.19 3.75 13.18
C THR A 56 -0.74 3.23 14.54
N CYS A 57 -1.58 2.44 15.23
CA CYS A 57 -1.19 1.81 16.49
C CYS A 57 0.04 0.90 16.34
N LEU A 58 0.05 0.06 15.31
CA LEU A 58 1.17 -0.86 15.04
C LEU A 58 2.45 -0.11 14.69
N ALA A 59 2.36 0.95 13.90
CA ALA A 59 3.48 1.78 13.51
C ALA A 59 4.17 2.41 14.74
N HIS A 60 3.41 3.05 15.64
CA HIS A 60 3.95 3.60 16.88
C HIS A 60 4.54 2.52 17.80
N TYR A 61 3.88 1.37 17.89
CA TYR A 61 4.40 0.25 18.69
C TYR A 61 5.75 -0.23 18.18
N PHE A 62 5.85 -0.54 16.87
CA PHE A 62 7.11 -1.01 16.31
C PHE A 62 8.19 0.08 16.29
N ALA A 63 7.84 1.34 16.09
CA ALA A 63 8.77 2.45 16.21
C ALA A 63 9.35 2.56 17.64
N SER A 64 8.53 2.34 18.67
CA SER A 64 8.99 2.37 20.07
C SER A 64 9.93 1.23 20.45
N LEU A 65 10.03 0.18 19.63
CA LEU A 65 10.95 -0.94 19.81
C LEU A 65 12.28 -0.77 19.05
N MET A 66 12.44 0.31 18.29
CA MET A 66 13.66 0.60 17.54
C MET A 66 14.68 1.31 18.44
N ASP A 67 15.96 0.98 18.26
CA ASP A 67 17.07 1.71 18.90
C ASP A 67 17.12 3.18 18.42
N GLU A 68 16.85 3.39 17.12
CA GLU A 68 16.75 4.70 16.49
C GLU A 68 15.35 4.84 15.85
N PRO A 69 14.35 5.31 16.61
CA PRO A 69 13.00 5.46 16.10
C PRO A 69 12.93 6.54 15.01
N PRO A 70 12.02 6.40 14.03
CA PRO A 70 11.85 7.40 12.98
C PRO A 70 11.34 8.73 13.54
N GLN A 71 11.79 9.84 12.95
CA GLN A 71 11.53 11.21 13.45
C GLN A 71 10.03 11.48 13.66
N TRP A 72 9.16 11.01 12.77
CA TRP A 72 7.72 11.19 12.89
C TRP A 72 7.14 10.62 14.19
N SER A 73 7.71 9.52 14.71
CA SER A 73 7.25 8.92 15.99
C SER A 73 7.74 9.66 17.22
N LEU A 74 8.70 10.57 17.06
CA LEU A 74 9.16 11.48 18.09
C LEU A 74 8.43 12.82 18.03
N ASP A 75 7.94 13.22 16.88
CA ASP A 75 7.26 14.49 16.65
C ASP A 75 5.78 14.44 17.08
N GLU A 76 5.13 13.28 16.94
CA GLU A 76 3.71 13.09 17.28
C GLU A 76 3.50 11.80 18.06
N THR A 77 2.62 11.86 19.05
CA THR A 77 2.18 10.67 19.82
C THR A 77 1.19 9.81 19.03
N MET A 78 1.03 8.57 19.46
CA MET A 78 0.01 7.67 18.89
C MET A 78 -1.40 8.27 19.04
N GLU A 79 -1.70 8.89 20.17
CA GLU A 79 -2.98 9.53 20.44
C GLU A 79 -3.28 10.68 19.47
N GLU A 80 -2.33 11.60 19.28
CA GLU A 80 -2.46 12.72 18.34
C GLU A 80 -2.71 12.24 16.91
N ASN A 81 -1.97 11.21 16.49
CA ASN A 81 -2.17 10.62 15.16
C ASN A 81 -3.54 9.95 15.03
N LEU A 82 -4.00 9.21 16.05
CA LEU A 82 -5.30 8.55 16.03
C LEU A 82 -6.45 9.57 16.02
N GLU A 83 -6.33 10.67 16.75
CA GLU A 83 -7.32 11.74 16.74
C GLU A 83 -7.40 12.43 15.39
N ARG A 84 -6.26 12.75 14.78
CA ARG A 84 -6.18 13.36 13.46
C ARG A 84 -6.76 12.43 12.37
N GLU A 85 -6.34 11.18 12.32
CA GLU A 85 -6.77 10.22 11.30
C GLU A 85 -8.19 9.70 11.55
N GLY A 86 -8.63 9.65 12.80
CA GLY A 86 -9.96 9.18 13.18
C GLY A 86 -11.10 10.13 12.81
N GLU A 87 -10.79 11.33 12.31
CA GLU A 87 -11.78 12.29 11.81
C GLU A 87 -12.92 12.55 12.80
N GLY A 88 -12.60 12.56 14.11
CA GLY A 88 -13.59 12.77 15.18
C GLY A 88 -14.50 11.56 15.45
N ASN A 89 -14.10 10.35 15.05
CA ASN A 89 -14.84 9.12 15.35
C ASN A 89 -14.21 8.36 16.55
N PRO A 90 -14.57 8.70 17.79
CA PRO A 90 -13.97 8.13 18.99
C PRO A 90 -14.23 6.62 19.13
N GLU A 91 -15.34 6.13 18.61
CA GLU A 91 -15.67 4.70 18.64
C GLU A 91 -14.72 3.88 17.79
N MET A 92 -14.36 4.34 16.58
CA MET A 92 -13.38 3.66 15.74
C MET A 92 -11.98 3.73 16.34
N ILE A 93 -11.60 4.86 16.94
CA ILE A 93 -10.33 4.99 17.66
C ILE A 93 -10.27 3.96 18.80
N ARG A 94 -11.35 3.84 19.59
CA ARG A 94 -11.46 2.85 20.66
C ARG A 94 -11.32 1.43 20.12
N GLN A 95 -12.06 1.08 19.06
CA GLN A 95 -11.98 -0.25 18.43
C GLN A 95 -10.57 -0.58 17.90
N ALA A 96 -9.87 0.41 17.33
CA ALA A 96 -8.49 0.22 16.88
C ALA A 96 -7.55 -0.05 18.06
N LYS A 97 -7.67 0.72 19.16
CA LYS A 97 -6.90 0.51 20.38
C LYS A 97 -7.19 -0.86 21.03
N ASP A 98 -8.44 -1.27 21.11
CA ASP A 98 -8.82 -2.59 21.64
C ASP A 98 -8.23 -3.73 20.81
N CYS A 99 -8.26 -3.63 19.48
CA CYS A 99 -7.63 -4.59 18.57
C CYS A 99 -6.11 -4.61 18.78
N PHE A 100 -5.48 -3.47 18.93
CA PHE A 100 -4.06 -3.34 19.17
C PHE A 100 -3.63 -3.91 20.52
N GLU A 101 -4.37 -3.67 21.59
CA GLU A 101 -4.08 -4.28 22.90
C GLU A 101 -4.16 -5.81 22.85
N ALA A 102 -5.17 -6.35 22.16
CA ALA A 102 -5.27 -7.79 21.94
C ALA A 102 -4.08 -8.33 21.09
N PHE A 103 -3.60 -7.57 20.12
CA PHE A 103 -2.40 -7.89 19.32
C PHE A 103 -1.15 -7.94 20.22
N LYS A 104 -0.92 -6.94 21.08
CA LYS A 104 0.21 -6.93 22.01
C LYS A 104 0.19 -8.14 22.94
N MET A 105 -0.97 -8.48 23.49
CA MET A 105 -1.10 -9.67 24.36
C MET A 105 -0.78 -10.95 23.61
N ARG A 106 -1.23 -11.09 22.34
CA ARG A 106 -1.00 -12.27 21.52
C ARG A 106 0.48 -12.48 21.19
N TYR A 107 1.22 -11.39 20.99
CA TYR A 107 2.62 -11.40 20.54
C TYR A 107 3.59 -10.84 21.59
N ALA A 108 3.24 -10.89 22.87
CA ALA A 108 4.07 -10.35 23.98
C ALA A 108 5.49 -10.95 24.08
N GLY A 109 5.68 -12.18 23.55
CA GLY A 109 6.99 -12.84 23.52
C GLY A 109 7.65 -12.84 22.14
N ASP A 110 7.21 -11.97 21.23
CA ASP A 110 7.73 -11.92 19.86
C ASP A 110 9.17 -11.41 19.81
N SER A 111 9.98 -12.06 18.98
CA SER A 111 11.40 -11.72 18.80
C SER A 111 11.67 -10.86 17.57
N TRP A 112 10.68 -10.12 17.10
CA TRP A 112 10.87 -9.20 16.00
C TRP A 112 11.66 -7.97 16.44
N ILE A 113 12.73 -7.68 15.71
CA ILE A 113 13.55 -6.48 15.89
C ILE A 113 13.24 -5.56 14.71
N PRO A 114 12.49 -4.47 14.90
CA PRO A 114 12.16 -3.53 13.84
C PRO A 114 13.42 -2.85 13.31
N LEU A 115 13.53 -2.75 11.98
CA LEU A 115 14.61 -2.06 11.27
C LEU A 115 14.10 -0.80 10.58
N TYR A 116 12.90 -0.87 9.98
CA TYR A 116 12.21 0.25 9.33
C TYR A 116 10.71 0.11 9.56
N VAL A 117 10.05 1.20 9.91
CA VAL A 117 8.61 1.27 10.18
C VAL A 117 8.00 2.39 9.34
N GLU A 118 6.92 2.11 8.62
CA GLU A 118 6.24 3.06 7.72
C GLU A 118 7.20 3.82 6.79
N ASN A 119 8.21 3.11 6.31
CA ASN A 119 9.29 3.70 5.54
C ASN A 119 9.05 3.58 4.02
N GLU A 120 9.30 4.66 3.30
CA GLU A 120 9.26 4.66 1.83
C GLU A 120 10.64 4.39 1.26
N PHE A 121 10.75 3.35 0.45
CA PHE A 121 11.95 2.99 -0.32
C PHE A 121 11.76 3.34 -1.79
N LYS A 122 12.88 3.63 -2.47
CA LYS A 122 12.91 4.07 -3.87
C LYS A 122 13.99 3.35 -4.62
N ALA A 123 13.67 2.85 -5.82
CA ALA A 123 14.64 2.22 -6.70
C ALA A 123 14.36 2.57 -8.15
N SER A 124 15.40 2.70 -8.97
CA SER A 124 15.23 2.83 -10.42
C SER A 124 14.95 1.46 -11.04
N ILE A 125 14.20 1.42 -12.14
CA ILE A 125 13.91 0.18 -12.88
C ILE A 125 15.22 -0.50 -13.29
N GLY A 126 16.22 0.24 -13.76
CA GLY A 126 17.53 -0.30 -14.15
C GLY A 126 18.24 -1.03 -13.01
N SER A 127 18.00 -0.64 -11.76
CA SER A 127 18.62 -1.30 -10.61
C SER A 127 18.20 -2.76 -10.42
N PHE A 128 17.06 -3.17 -11.00
CA PHE A 128 16.58 -4.56 -10.95
C PHE A 128 17.33 -5.49 -11.91
N PHE A 129 18.16 -4.94 -12.79
CA PHE A 129 18.92 -5.65 -13.83
C PHE A 129 20.45 -5.54 -13.65
N LYS A 130 20.92 -5.13 -12.47
CA LYS A 130 22.37 -4.87 -12.21
C LYS A 130 23.31 -6.02 -12.58
N HIS A 131 22.85 -7.26 -12.53
CA HIS A 131 23.67 -8.46 -12.71
C HIS A 131 23.32 -9.24 -13.98
N GLU A 132 22.45 -8.70 -14.81
CA GLU A 132 21.96 -9.34 -16.03
C GLU A 132 21.84 -8.32 -17.15
N GLU A 133 21.86 -8.78 -18.39
CA GLU A 133 21.60 -7.93 -19.56
C GLU A 133 20.15 -7.45 -19.52
N MET A 134 19.99 -6.13 -19.47
CA MET A 134 18.67 -5.50 -19.49
C MET A 134 18.12 -5.52 -20.93
N PRO A 135 16.89 -6.03 -21.15
CA PRO A 135 16.27 -6.00 -22.47
C PRO A 135 16.14 -4.57 -23.01
N GLU A 136 16.38 -4.38 -24.31
CA GLU A 136 16.34 -3.09 -25.00
C GLU A 136 15.03 -2.33 -24.79
N TRP A 137 13.89 -3.04 -24.72
CA TRP A 137 12.59 -2.43 -24.54
C TRP A 137 12.40 -1.76 -23.16
N ILE A 138 13.26 -2.06 -22.17
CA ILE A 138 13.25 -1.44 -20.82
C ILE A 138 14.06 -0.13 -20.82
N GLU A 139 14.99 0.04 -21.75
CA GLU A 139 15.87 1.21 -21.82
C GLU A 139 15.14 2.55 -21.66
N PRO A 140 13.95 2.76 -22.27
CA PRO A 140 13.20 4.01 -22.11
C PRO A 140 12.78 4.36 -20.68
N VAL A 141 12.74 3.39 -19.77
CA VAL A 141 12.28 3.55 -18.36
C VAL A 141 13.32 3.15 -17.32
N LYS A 142 14.54 2.85 -17.72
CA LYS A 142 15.59 2.39 -16.81
C LYS A 142 15.85 3.35 -15.63
N ASP A 143 15.77 4.65 -15.90
CA ASP A 143 16.02 5.70 -14.90
C ASP A 143 14.75 6.11 -14.13
N GLU A 144 13.59 5.58 -14.52
CA GLU A 144 12.33 5.83 -13.82
C GLU A 144 12.36 5.20 -12.42
N VAL A 145 11.98 6.01 -11.43
CA VAL A 145 11.97 5.60 -10.03
C VAL A 145 10.58 5.06 -9.67
N VAL A 146 10.56 3.88 -9.11
CA VAL A 146 9.39 3.27 -8.47
C VAL A 146 9.59 3.26 -6.96
N THR A 147 8.49 3.30 -6.22
CA THR A 147 8.52 3.39 -4.76
C THR A 147 7.73 2.27 -4.13
N CYS A 148 8.08 1.92 -2.91
CA CYS A 148 7.22 1.16 -2.03
C CYS A 148 7.26 1.76 -0.63
N LYS A 149 6.11 1.81 0.01
CA LYS A 149 6.02 2.05 1.43
C LYS A 149 5.66 0.73 2.11
N VAL A 150 6.40 0.38 3.13
CA VAL A 150 6.20 -0.87 3.86
C VAL A 150 5.85 -0.57 5.30
N ASP A 151 4.93 -1.35 5.85
CA ASP A 151 4.50 -1.20 7.23
C ASP A 151 5.66 -1.48 8.18
N LEU A 152 6.44 -2.55 7.89
CA LEU A 152 7.55 -2.96 8.73
C LEU A 152 8.61 -3.73 7.92
N VAL A 153 9.88 -3.42 8.16
CA VAL A 153 11.00 -4.34 7.89
C VAL A 153 11.61 -4.71 9.24
N CYS A 154 11.73 -6.00 9.51
CA CYS A 154 12.25 -6.49 10.78
C CYS A 154 13.27 -7.61 10.61
N GLU A 155 14.11 -7.78 11.62
CA GLU A 155 14.87 -9.02 11.79
C GLU A 155 14.02 -10.00 12.61
N TRP A 156 13.92 -11.23 12.11
CA TRP A 156 13.23 -12.33 12.76
C TRP A 156 13.96 -13.64 12.48
N GLY A 157 14.34 -14.34 13.55
CA GLY A 157 15.13 -15.56 13.44
C GLY A 157 16.48 -15.37 12.72
N GLY A 158 17.15 -14.23 12.94
CA GLY A 158 18.42 -13.87 12.32
C GLY A 158 18.33 -13.53 10.83
N ARG A 159 17.13 -13.29 10.28
CA ARG A 159 16.89 -12.96 8.87
C ARG A 159 16.04 -11.70 8.75
N VAL A 160 16.28 -10.92 7.69
CA VAL A 160 15.46 -9.73 7.40
C VAL A 160 14.20 -10.11 6.64
N TRP A 161 13.06 -9.63 7.11
CA TRP A 161 11.74 -9.85 6.54
C TRP A 161 11.04 -8.53 6.26
N VAL A 162 10.33 -8.48 5.14
CA VAL A 162 9.36 -7.42 4.85
C VAL A 162 8.00 -7.87 5.36
N VAL A 163 7.34 -7.05 6.13
CA VAL A 163 6.04 -7.38 6.73
C VAL A 163 4.99 -6.39 6.26
N ASP A 164 3.84 -6.91 5.94
CA ASP A 164 2.66 -6.13 5.57
C ASP A 164 1.49 -6.54 6.50
N HIS A 165 0.89 -5.56 7.14
CA HIS A 165 -0.24 -5.76 8.03
C HIS A 165 -1.55 -5.71 7.25
N LYS A 166 -2.37 -6.72 7.39
CA LYS A 166 -3.68 -6.79 6.73
C LYS A 166 -4.79 -6.90 7.76
N THR A 167 -5.67 -5.91 7.77
CA THR A 167 -6.86 -5.92 8.62
C THR A 167 -8.06 -6.49 7.88
N SER A 168 -8.90 -7.26 8.57
CA SER A 168 -10.14 -7.80 8.02
C SER A 168 -11.25 -7.86 9.06
N SER A 169 -12.51 -7.94 8.61
CA SER A 169 -13.65 -8.21 9.50
C SER A 169 -13.78 -9.68 9.92
N GLY A 170 -13.01 -10.56 9.28
CA GLY A 170 -13.11 -12.00 9.49
C GLY A 170 -14.28 -12.64 8.74
N ASN A 171 -14.49 -13.93 9.00
CA ASN A 171 -15.60 -14.71 8.44
C ASN A 171 -16.86 -14.50 9.28
N SER A 172 -17.94 -14.06 8.65
CA SER A 172 -19.22 -13.79 9.32
C SER A 172 -19.86 -15.05 9.97
N ARG A 173 -19.53 -16.27 9.48
CA ARG A 173 -20.08 -17.52 10.02
C ARG A 173 -19.29 -18.06 11.20
N THR A 174 -17.96 -17.99 11.14
CA THR A 174 -17.08 -18.61 12.15
C THR A 174 -16.57 -17.60 13.17
N GLY A 175 -16.72 -16.31 12.92
CA GLY A 175 -16.15 -15.25 13.73
C GLY A 175 -14.62 -15.22 13.78
N ARG A 176 -13.93 -16.08 13.00
CA ARG A 176 -12.46 -16.15 12.93
C ARG A 176 -11.93 -15.47 11.67
N LEU A 177 -10.63 -15.27 11.61
CA LEU A 177 -9.99 -14.95 10.34
C LEU A 177 -10.36 -16.03 9.33
N ASN A 178 -10.76 -15.60 8.14
CA ASN A 178 -10.93 -16.55 7.06
C ASN A 178 -9.63 -17.35 6.95
N SER A 179 -9.73 -18.67 6.84
CA SER A 179 -8.63 -19.46 6.32
C SER A 179 -8.47 -19.03 4.84
N TRP A 180 -7.78 -17.95 4.62
CA TRP A 180 -7.35 -17.59 3.29
C TRP A 180 -6.48 -18.76 2.86
N GLY A 181 -6.88 -19.44 1.81
CA GLY A 181 -6.21 -20.64 1.40
C GLY A 181 -4.71 -20.41 1.31
N SER A 182 -3.96 -20.83 2.32
CA SER A 182 -2.49 -20.83 2.38
C SER A 182 -1.73 -19.54 2.03
N GLY A 183 -2.34 -18.36 2.04
CA GLY A 183 -1.70 -17.12 1.59
C GLY A 183 -1.44 -17.05 0.08
N SER A 184 -1.98 -18.00 -0.69
CA SER A 184 -1.74 -18.14 -2.12
C SER A 184 -2.08 -16.89 -2.94
N GLU A 185 -3.05 -16.09 -2.49
CA GLU A 185 -3.40 -14.83 -3.16
C GLU A 185 -2.31 -13.76 -3.09
N TYR A 186 -1.44 -13.81 -2.06
CA TYR A 186 -0.30 -12.90 -1.93
C TYR A 186 0.95 -13.42 -2.62
N THR A 187 1.07 -14.73 -2.87
CA THR A 187 2.27 -15.30 -3.51
C THR A 187 2.46 -14.85 -4.95
N MET A 188 1.40 -14.35 -5.59
CA MET A 188 1.43 -13.76 -6.93
C MET A 188 1.03 -12.28 -6.92
N SER A 189 1.10 -11.62 -5.77
CA SER A 189 0.72 -10.21 -5.64
C SER A 189 1.77 -9.28 -6.24
N PRO A 190 1.39 -8.37 -7.16
CA PRO A 190 2.28 -7.32 -7.65
C PRO A 190 2.89 -6.46 -6.54
N GLN A 191 2.15 -6.18 -5.46
CA GLN A 191 2.63 -5.45 -4.30
C GLN A 191 3.81 -6.16 -3.63
N VAL A 192 3.67 -7.46 -3.37
CA VAL A 192 4.72 -8.27 -2.73
C VAL A 192 5.99 -8.28 -3.57
N PHE A 193 5.86 -8.50 -4.86
CA PHE A 193 7.01 -8.54 -5.77
C PHE A 193 7.70 -7.17 -5.87
N GLN A 194 6.93 -6.11 -6.06
CA GLN A 194 7.50 -4.76 -6.17
C GLN A 194 8.22 -4.35 -4.89
N ASN A 195 7.59 -4.56 -3.73
CA ASN A 195 8.21 -4.26 -2.45
C ASN A 195 9.54 -5.01 -2.27
N LEU A 196 9.57 -6.30 -2.59
CA LEU A 196 10.81 -7.09 -2.46
C LEU A 196 11.90 -6.65 -3.42
N TRP A 197 11.57 -6.34 -4.68
CA TRP A 197 12.55 -5.84 -5.65
C TRP A 197 13.16 -4.52 -5.20
N ILE A 198 12.33 -3.57 -4.75
CA ILE A 198 12.79 -2.27 -4.28
C ILE A 198 13.64 -2.42 -3.01
N ILE A 199 13.15 -3.15 -2.01
CA ILE A 199 13.83 -3.27 -0.71
C ILE A 199 15.17 -3.98 -0.86
N ARG A 200 15.24 -5.06 -1.64
CA ARG A 200 16.51 -5.76 -1.94
C ARG A 200 17.51 -4.90 -2.70
N SER A 201 17.03 -3.87 -3.42
CA SER A 201 17.91 -2.90 -4.09
C SER A 201 18.42 -1.80 -3.15
N CYS A 202 17.78 -1.62 -1.98
CA CYS A 202 18.06 -0.53 -1.04
C CYS A 202 18.79 -0.96 0.23
N ILE A 203 18.66 -2.22 0.64
CA ILE A 203 19.21 -2.73 1.90
C ILE A 203 20.37 -3.66 1.62
N ASP A 204 21.55 -3.39 2.23
CA ASP A 204 22.76 -4.19 2.11
C ASP A 204 22.73 -5.51 2.91
N ARG A 205 21.58 -5.94 3.36
CA ARG A 205 21.37 -7.20 4.10
C ARG A 205 20.49 -8.14 3.30
N PRO A 206 20.77 -9.46 3.31
CA PRO A 206 19.93 -10.42 2.62
C PRO A 206 18.50 -10.41 3.16
N VAL A 207 17.52 -10.04 2.32
CA VAL A 207 16.10 -10.08 2.64
C VAL A 207 15.58 -11.49 2.35
N ALA A 208 15.17 -12.20 3.42
CA ALA A 208 14.72 -13.58 3.36
C ALA A 208 13.41 -13.74 2.57
N GLY A 209 12.51 -12.78 2.72
CA GLY A 209 11.21 -12.85 2.05
C GLY A 209 10.20 -11.86 2.59
N PHE A 210 8.92 -12.22 2.41
CA PHE A 210 7.78 -11.42 2.77
C PHE A 210 6.90 -12.16 3.78
N ALA A 211 6.39 -11.46 4.78
CA ALA A 211 5.42 -12.00 5.72
C ALA A 211 4.14 -11.15 5.73
N ILE A 212 3.01 -11.80 5.81
CA ILE A 212 1.71 -11.15 6.03
C ILE A 212 1.31 -11.34 7.48
N GLN A 213 1.10 -10.26 8.20
CA GLN A 213 0.50 -10.25 9.52
C GLN A 213 -0.97 -9.87 9.37
N ARG A 214 -1.88 -10.82 9.62
CA ARG A 214 -3.31 -10.59 9.52
C ARG A 214 -3.91 -10.29 10.88
N LEU A 215 -4.80 -9.30 10.93
CA LEU A 215 -5.50 -8.88 12.12
C LEU A 215 -7.01 -8.85 11.86
N LYS A 216 -7.77 -9.58 12.66
CA LYS A 216 -9.23 -9.42 12.70
C LYS A 216 -9.56 -8.26 13.63
N ARG A 217 -10.11 -7.18 13.05
CA ARG A 217 -10.39 -5.91 13.73
C ARG A 217 -11.71 -5.86 14.52
N SER A 218 -12.39 -7.01 14.70
CA SER A 218 -13.64 -7.12 15.47
C SER A 218 -13.57 -8.29 16.43
N THR A 219 -14.30 -8.21 17.54
CA THR A 219 -14.37 -9.28 18.54
C THR A 219 -15.09 -10.54 18.02
N PRO A 220 -14.69 -11.75 18.43
CA PRO A 220 -13.44 -12.03 19.11
C PRO A 220 -12.26 -11.72 18.19
N TYR A 221 -11.23 -11.07 18.72
CA TYR A 221 -10.02 -10.75 17.96
C TYR A 221 -9.30 -12.06 17.58
N ASP A 222 -8.71 -12.06 16.39
CA ASP A 222 -7.96 -13.21 15.86
C ASP A 222 -6.78 -12.72 15.04
N PHE A 223 -5.64 -13.39 15.13
CA PHE A 223 -4.39 -12.98 14.54
C PHE A 223 -3.68 -14.16 13.91
N ASP A 224 -3.10 -13.92 12.74
CA ASP A 224 -2.35 -14.92 12.02
C ASP A 224 -1.15 -14.29 11.33
N ARG A 225 -0.07 -15.04 11.22
CA ARG A 225 1.18 -14.62 10.58
C ARG A 225 1.65 -15.71 9.64
N GLN A 226 1.92 -15.33 8.41
CA GLN A 226 2.36 -16.25 7.37
C GLN A 226 3.57 -15.67 6.63
N THR A 227 4.64 -16.47 6.53
CA THR A 227 5.70 -16.20 5.58
C THR A 227 5.28 -16.70 4.19
N LEU A 228 5.50 -15.89 3.17
CA LEU A 228 5.13 -16.25 1.81
C LEU A 228 6.26 -17.06 1.15
N GLN A 229 5.91 -18.21 0.61
CA GLN A 229 6.79 -18.97 -0.26
C GLN A 229 6.59 -18.52 -1.70
N LEU A 230 7.47 -17.66 -2.19
CA LEU A 230 7.41 -17.14 -3.54
C LEU A 230 8.13 -18.06 -4.51
N SER A 231 7.54 -18.28 -5.68
CA SER A 231 8.23 -18.94 -6.78
C SER A 231 9.43 -18.07 -7.23
N PRO A 232 10.68 -18.61 -7.25
CA PRO A 232 11.83 -17.87 -7.74
C PRO A 232 11.64 -17.37 -9.18
N ILE A 233 10.99 -18.18 -10.02
CA ILE A 233 10.70 -17.82 -11.43
C ILE A 233 9.69 -16.69 -11.51
N ALA A 234 8.63 -16.73 -10.70
CA ALA A 234 7.63 -15.66 -10.68
C ALA A 234 8.22 -14.36 -10.14
N TYR A 235 9.03 -14.45 -9.09
CA TYR A 235 9.76 -13.29 -8.54
C TYR A 235 10.69 -12.67 -9.58
N ASP A 236 11.48 -13.47 -10.28
CA ASP A 236 12.38 -12.96 -11.33
C ASP A 236 11.59 -12.27 -12.46
N LYS A 237 10.52 -12.88 -12.94
CA LYS A 237 9.67 -12.30 -13.99
C LYS A 237 8.94 -11.04 -13.55
N ALA A 238 8.74 -10.82 -12.27
CA ALA A 238 8.03 -9.65 -11.76
C ALA A 238 8.75 -8.32 -12.06
N ARG A 239 10.07 -8.30 -12.20
CA ARG A 239 10.81 -7.09 -12.63
C ARG A 239 10.40 -6.62 -14.02
N TYR A 240 10.12 -7.54 -14.93
CA TYR A 240 9.61 -7.22 -16.27
C TYR A 240 8.19 -6.67 -16.21
N MET A 241 7.34 -7.23 -15.34
CA MET A 241 5.99 -6.71 -15.10
C MET A 241 6.03 -5.27 -14.55
N ILE A 242 6.95 -4.97 -13.63
CA ILE A 242 7.10 -3.62 -13.06
C ILE A 242 7.58 -2.65 -14.14
N ALA A 243 8.53 -3.05 -14.99
CA ALA A 243 9.02 -2.25 -16.10
C ALA A 243 7.92 -1.98 -17.14
N ASP A 244 7.14 -3.00 -17.53
CA ASP A 244 6.02 -2.88 -18.46
C ASP A 244 4.94 -1.94 -17.92
N ALA A 245 4.58 -2.08 -16.64
CA ALA A 245 3.63 -1.19 -15.98
C ALA A 245 4.10 0.27 -15.99
N THR A 246 5.40 0.49 -15.80
CA THR A 246 6.03 1.82 -15.85
C THR A 246 6.01 2.42 -17.26
N LEU A 247 6.31 1.61 -18.27
CA LEU A 247 6.18 2.02 -19.69
C LEU A 247 4.75 2.41 -20.03
N ARG A 248 3.79 1.58 -19.65
CA ARG A 248 2.38 1.83 -19.89
C ARG A 248 1.89 3.09 -19.18
N GLU A 249 2.29 3.31 -17.94
CA GLU A 249 1.99 4.54 -17.21
C GLU A 249 2.51 5.78 -17.95
N ARG A 250 3.75 5.74 -18.40
CA ARG A 250 4.38 6.80 -19.18
C ARG A 250 3.64 7.07 -20.52
N ASP A 251 3.22 6.01 -21.22
CA ASP A 251 2.44 6.14 -22.45
C ASP A 251 1.08 6.77 -22.19
N ILE A 252 0.34 6.31 -21.19
CA ILE A 252 -0.95 6.90 -20.79
C ILE A 252 -0.78 8.39 -20.51
N LYS A 253 0.22 8.75 -19.71
CA LYS A 253 0.51 10.15 -19.36
C LYS A 253 0.76 11.00 -20.61
N LYS A 254 1.64 10.54 -21.51
CA LYS A 254 1.96 11.22 -22.76
C LYS A 254 0.71 11.46 -23.62
N ARG A 255 -0.15 10.45 -23.76
CA ARG A 255 -1.37 10.56 -24.57
C ARG A 255 -2.37 11.54 -23.96
N ILE A 256 -2.54 11.54 -22.63
CA ILE A 256 -3.42 12.49 -21.95
C ILE A 256 -2.89 13.91 -22.10
N GLU A 257 -1.59 14.13 -21.95
CA GLU A 257 -0.94 15.44 -22.15
C GLU A 257 -1.05 15.93 -23.60
N ALA A 258 -1.15 15.01 -24.55
CA ALA A 258 -1.45 15.32 -25.96
C ALA A 258 -2.95 15.55 -26.26
N GLY A 259 -3.82 15.51 -25.24
CA GLY A 259 -5.26 15.74 -25.35
C GLY A 259 -6.08 14.50 -25.72
N GLU A 260 -5.48 13.31 -25.72
CA GLU A 260 -6.21 12.07 -25.93
C GLU A 260 -7.02 11.69 -24.69
N LYS A 261 -8.19 11.07 -24.93
CA LYS A 261 -9.01 10.54 -23.84
C LYS A 261 -8.45 9.21 -23.32
N PRO A 262 -8.40 9.00 -21.98
CA PRO A 262 -8.01 7.72 -21.41
C PRO A 262 -9.02 6.62 -21.80
N ARG A 263 -8.51 5.41 -22.05
CA ARG A 263 -9.30 4.27 -22.50
C ARG A 263 -9.97 3.55 -21.32
N PRO A 264 -11.27 3.22 -21.41
CA PRO A 264 -11.95 2.44 -20.38
C PRO A 264 -11.56 0.96 -20.43
N ASN A 265 -11.63 0.32 -19.27
CA ASN A 265 -11.65 -1.14 -19.17
C ASN A 265 -12.81 -1.58 -18.27
N TYR A 266 -13.97 -1.81 -18.86
CA TYR A 266 -15.19 -2.13 -18.13
C TYR A 266 -15.11 -3.44 -17.34
N ASN A 267 -14.19 -4.37 -17.69
CA ASN A 267 -13.95 -5.59 -16.93
C ASN A 267 -13.40 -5.33 -15.52
N GLN A 268 -12.90 -4.12 -15.26
CA GLN A 268 -12.35 -3.70 -13.97
C GLN A 268 -13.31 -2.85 -13.14
N CYS A 269 -14.54 -2.61 -13.64
CA CYS A 269 -15.52 -1.77 -12.92
C CYS A 269 -16.06 -2.42 -11.65
N TYR A 270 -16.02 -3.75 -11.56
CA TYR A 270 -16.41 -4.52 -10.39
C TYR A 270 -15.32 -5.49 -9.98
N SER A 271 -15.04 -5.54 -8.69
CA SER A 271 -14.15 -6.50 -8.07
C SER A 271 -14.91 -7.29 -6.99
N ARG A 272 -14.28 -8.30 -6.39
CA ARG A 272 -14.83 -8.98 -5.20
C ARG A 272 -15.07 -8.04 -4.01
N TRP A 273 -14.51 -6.83 -4.04
CA TRP A 273 -14.65 -5.82 -2.99
C TRP A 273 -15.71 -4.77 -3.28
N GLY A 274 -16.43 -4.94 -4.39
CA GLY A 274 -17.45 -4.02 -4.85
C GLY A 274 -17.04 -3.22 -6.10
N PRO A 275 -17.81 -2.18 -6.41
CA PRO A 275 -17.55 -1.31 -7.57
C PRO A 275 -16.25 -0.51 -7.40
N CYS A 276 -15.66 -0.15 -8.53
CA CYS A 276 -14.55 0.79 -8.62
C CYS A 276 -14.93 2.13 -7.97
N ASP A 277 -13.97 2.81 -7.34
CA ASP A 277 -14.23 4.09 -6.67
C ASP A 277 -14.76 5.19 -7.59
N PHE A 278 -14.57 5.07 -8.90
CA PHE A 278 -15.09 6.00 -9.92
C PHE A 278 -16.23 5.41 -10.73
N PHE A 279 -16.89 4.38 -10.22
CA PHE A 279 -17.98 3.72 -10.96
C PHE A 279 -19.13 4.67 -11.28
N SER A 280 -19.58 5.50 -10.32
CA SER A 280 -20.64 6.50 -10.51
C SER A 280 -20.30 7.49 -11.62
N VAL A 281 -19.05 7.96 -11.65
CA VAL A 281 -18.55 8.87 -12.68
C VAL A 281 -18.55 8.22 -14.06
N CYS A 282 -18.04 6.98 -14.16
CA CYS A 282 -17.96 6.27 -15.45
C CYS A 282 -19.33 5.82 -15.99
N SER A 283 -20.31 5.59 -15.12
CA SER A 283 -21.67 5.16 -15.48
C SER A 283 -22.68 6.32 -15.61
N ALA A 284 -22.24 7.56 -15.49
CA ALA A 284 -23.09 8.73 -15.62
C ALA A 284 -23.67 8.87 -17.04
N ASP A 285 -24.98 9.09 -17.15
CA ASP A 285 -25.71 9.17 -18.42
C ASP A 285 -25.33 10.38 -19.29
N THR A 286 -24.82 11.44 -18.66
CA THR A 286 -24.45 12.68 -19.37
C THR A 286 -23.16 13.27 -18.83
N ALA A 287 -22.42 14.00 -19.67
CA ALA A 287 -21.23 14.73 -19.27
C ALA A 287 -21.50 15.74 -18.13
N ARG A 288 -22.72 16.32 -18.07
CA ARG A 288 -23.11 17.23 -17.00
C ARG A 288 -23.23 16.52 -15.65
N ILE A 289 -23.83 15.32 -15.63
CA ILE A 289 -23.93 14.50 -14.41
C ILE A 289 -22.51 14.05 -13.99
N GLN A 290 -21.69 13.62 -14.94
CA GLN A 290 -20.31 13.23 -14.68
C GLN A 290 -19.51 14.36 -14.02
N SER A 291 -19.60 15.61 -14.56
CA SER A 291 -18.93 16.76 -13.95
C SER A 291 -19.45 17.05 -12.56
N SER A 292 -20.76 17.03 -12.36
CA SER A 292 -21.39 17.26 -11.05
C SER A 292 -20.91 16.24 -10.00
N LEU A 293 -20.82 14.96 -10.37
CA LEU A 293 -20.32 13.90 -9.48
C LEU A 293 -18.85 14.15 -9.10
N LEU A 294 -18.01 14.52 -10.07
CA LEU A 294 -16.61 14.85 -9.79
C LEU A 294 -16.47 16.01 -8.81
N ASP A 295 -17.31 17.03 -8.93
CA ASP A 295 -17.30 18.22 -8.08
C ASP A 295 -17.85 17.98 -6.66
N THR A 296 -18.76 17.03 -6.50
CA THR A 296 -19.48 16.82 -5.22
C THR A 296 -19.00 15.59 -4.43
N GLU A 297 -18.59 14.52 -5.11
CA GLU A 297 -18.23 13.26 -4.48
C GLU A 297 -16.69 13.05 -4.35
N TYR A 298 -15.91 13.94 -4.98
CA TYR A 298 -14.45 13.81 -4.98
C TYR A 298 -13.75 15.09 -4.56
N VAL A 299 -12.58 14.94 -3.94
CA VAL A 299 -11.68 16.04 -3.64
C VAL A 299 -10.38 15.85 -4.40
N GLN A 300 -9.82 16.95 -4.87
CA GLN A 300 -8.50 16.95 -5.45
C GLN A 300 -7.46 17.13 -4.35
N LEU A 301 -6.57 16.16 -4.20
CA LEU A 301 -5.47 16.28 -3.27
C LEU A 301 -4.48 17.35 -3.79
N GLY A 302 -4.16 18.32 -2.95
CA GLY A 302 -3.21 19.38 -3.27
C GLY A 302 -1.86 18.81 -3.72
N GLY A 303 -1.18 19.51 -4.66
CA GLY A 303 0.17 19.18 -5.04
C GLY A 303 1.13 19.41 -3.88
N LYS A 304 1.85 18.36 -3.48
CA LYS A 304 3.09 18.54 -2.68
C LYS A 304 4.22 18.88 -3.61
#